data_ae4ec446b0733493048184e107d60123
#
_entry.id   ae4ec446b0733493048184e107d60123
#
_cell.length_a   1.000
_cell.length_b   1.000
_cell.length_c   1.000
_cell.angle_alpha   90.00
_cell.angle_beta   90.00
_cell.angle_gamma   90.00
#
_symmetry.space_group_name_H-M   'P 1'
#
loop_
_entity.id
_entity.type
_entity.pdbx_description
1 polymer ?
#
loop_
_entity_poly.entity_id
_entity_poly.type
_entity_poly.pdbx_seq_one_letter_code
_entity_poly.pdbx_strand_id
1 'polypeptide(L)'
;LYNARSVGLMHTLPIRREGLFLTNFLSGLSMTLIPYAVTGVLCVVVSLCGGAFDAKGLAVTVLAVLGESFFYFSSATFVAFITGNAFTMPPLYALLHFLAVLLDWLISSFAQGFIFGFSTYYTGVVEWLSPTVYLVNNVRCARQYVEVQQTFPDGTPYTSRLLTSADLESFWLIGVYALVGLALAALALILYRRRRSETAGDVVAVGWLRPVFRYGVAGLCALLGGQFLYSLFWYGFQQGEYYDTLPMVVCLLAAGAIGYYGASMLLAKAFKVFRGSWKGLGIVLAGCALVCCVLHFDLLGVADRVPEASQIQTLEIRIADNTYTLTPEKDADLLEQVRALHQTVVADESYVREMEARRSSTWSEDETPNTAYTGLNLTYTLKSGTRIDRWYSLLITRDRLAQPETYDYLLDQFVNSDTVKARRLHLDDDFWTVSGGSWRSMGQAATAGSRPWGTG
;
A
#
# COMPACT_ATOMS: atom_id res chain seq x y z
N LEU A 1 -31.85 14.84 3.78
CA LEU A 1 -31.70 13.46 3.29
C LEU A 1 -31.93 12.40 4.36
N TYR A 2 -31.55 12.67 5.63
CA TYR A 2 -31.52 11.69 6.72
C TYR A 2 -32.68 11.78 7.70
N ASN A 3 -33.41 12.90 7.69
CA ASN A 3 -34.56 13.11 8.56
C ASN A 3 -35.87 13.08 7.71
N ALA A 4 -36.75 12.12 8.01
CA ALA A 4 -37.99 11.90 7.26
C ALA A 4 -38.91 13.17 7.27
N ARG A 5 -38.95 13.92 8.38
CA ARG A 5 -39.77 15.15 8.46
C ARG A 5 -39.24 16.24 7.53
N SER A 6 -37.92 16.48 7.52
CA SER A 6 -37.32 17.50 6.65
C SER A 6 -37.43 17.09 5.16
N VAL A 7 -37.29 15.81 4.84
CA VAL A 7 -37.47 15.29 3.49
C VAL A 7 -38.95 15.50 3.03
N GLY A 8 -39.91 15.17 3.89
CA GLY A 8 -41.33 15.40 3.62
C GLY A 8 -41.62 16.87 3.33
N LEU A 9 -41.14 17.79 4.17
CA LEU A 9 -41.31 19.21 3.99
C LEU A 9 -40.70 19.73 2.67
N MET A 10 -39.49 19.29 2.32
CA MET A 10 -38.81 19.69 1.09
C MET A 10 -39.56 19.20 -0.18
N HIS A 11 -40.21 18.03 -0.09
CA HIS A 11 -40.97 17.47 -1.22
C HIS A 11 -42.36 18.08 -1.39
N THR A 12 -42.88 18.84 -0.40
CA THR A 12 -44.14 19.59 -0.54
C THR A 12 -43.95 20.94 -1.22
N LEU A 13 -42.69 21.40 -1.38
CA LEU A 13 -42.43 22.65 -2.11
C LEU A 13 -42.66 22.47 -3.60
N PRO A 14 -43.23 23.49 -4.29
CA PRO A 14 -43.54 23.46 -5.74
C PRO A 14 -42.27 23.66 -6.58
N ILE A 15 -41.18 22.95 -6.23
CA ILE A 15 -39.87 23.04 -6.90
C ILE A 15 -39.55 21.70 -7.54
N ARG A 16 -39.05 21.73 -8.79
CA ARG A 16 -38.58 20.51 -9.46
C ARG A 16 -37.42 19.88 -8.67
N ARG A 17 -37.46 18.57 -8.50
CA ARG A 17 -36.39 17.83 -7.77
C ARG A 17 -34.99 18.13 -8.28
N GLU A 18 -34.83 18.30 -9.58
CA GLU A 18 -33.56 18.63 -10.23
C GLU A 18 -33.02 19.99 -9.80
N GLY A 19 -33.91 21.00 -9.75
CA GLY A 19 -33.55 22.35 -9.29
C GLY A 19 -33.09 22.31 -7.81
N LEU A 20 -33.84 21.59 -6.97
CA LEU A 20 -33.48 21.43 -5.57
C LEU A 20 -32.15 20.72 -5.39
N PHE A 21 -31.87 19.65 -6.17
CA PHE A 21 -30.58 18.98 -6.17
C PHE A 21 -29.44 19.93 -6.56
N LEU A 22 -29.58 20.60 -7.71
CA LEU A 22 -28.58 21.50 -8.27
C LEU A 22 -28.26 22.66 -7.32
N THR A 23 -29.28 23.28 -6.74
CA THR A 23 -29.11 24.36 -5.78
C THR A 23 -28.34 23.93 -4.55
N ASN A 24 -28.71 22.78 -3.96
CA ASN A 24 -27.99 22.24 -2.79
C ASN A 24 -26.56 21.80 -3.14
N PHE A 25 -26.38 21.19 -4.33
CA PHE A 25 -25.06 20.76 -4.80
C PHE A 25 -24.13 21.95 -5.01
N LEU A 26 -24.56 22.98 -5.73
CA LEU A 26 -23.77 24.18 -5.97
C LEU A 26 -23.51 24.98 -4.70
N SER A 27 -24.51 25.09 -3.82
CA SER A 27 -24.31 25.73 -2.51
C SER A 27 -23.28 25.02 -1.66
N GLY A 28 -23.34 23.68 -1.57
CA GLY A 28 -22.37 22.90 -0.83
C GLY A 28 -20.96 22.97 -1.44
N LEU A 29 -20.85 22.89 -2.77
CA LEU A 29 -19.57 23.05 -3.47
C LEU A 29 -18.99 24.46 -3.25
N SER A 30 -19.82 25.51 -3.28
CA SER A 30 -19.38 26.86 -2.98
C SER A 30 -18.84 26.99 -1.54
N MET A 31 -19.50 26.36 -0.58
CA MET A 31 -19.02 26.33 0.80
C MET A 31 -17.64 25.65 0.96
N THR A 32 -17.35 24.62 0.18
CA THR A 32 -16.02 23.98 0.19
C THR A 32 -14.98 24.83 -0.52
N LEU A 33 -15.34 25.60 -1.55
CA LEU A 33 -14.41 26.43 -2.32
C LEU A 33 -14.07 27.78 -1.64
N ILE A 34 -14.96 28.34 -0.81
CA ILE A 34 -14.73 29.64 -0.15
C ILE A 34 -13.43 29.67 0.66
N PRO A 35 -13.11 28.69 1.53
CA PRO A 35 -11.85 28.68 2.28
C PRO A 35 -10.62 28.65 1.36
N TYR A 36 -10.68 27.89 0.27
CA TYR A 36 -9.59 27.84 -0.70
C TYR A 36 -9.42 29.16 -1.45
N ALA A 37 -10.53 29.83 -1.80
CA ALA A 37 -10.47 31.14 -2.44
C ALA A 37 -9.84 32.19 -1.51
N VAL A 38 -10.22 32.20 -0.23
CA VAL A 38 -9.61 33.11 0.76
C VAL A 38 -8.11 32.81 0.92
N THR A 39 -7.74 31.54 1.06
CA THR A 39 -6.33 31.13 1.15
C THR A 39 -5.56 31.50 -0.11
N GLY A 40 -6.14 31.30 -1.29
CA GLY A 40 -5.54 31.67 -2.57
C GLY A 40 -5.27 33.18 -2.67
N VAL A 41 -6.20 34.02 -2.27
CA VAL A 41 -6.02 35.49 -2.23
C VAL A 41 -4.86 35.86 -1.26
N LEU A 42 -4.82 35.26 -0.08
CA LEU A 42 -3.73 35.51 0.88
C LEU A 42 -2.38 35.07 0.30
N CYS A 43 -2.30 33.90 -0.36
CA CYS A 43 -1.08 33.45 -1.03
C CYS A 43 -0.62 34.41 -2.13
N VAL A 44 -1.55 34.95 -2.93
CA VAL A 44 -1.24 35.96 -3.95
C VAL A 44 -0.67 37.22 -3.32
N VAL A 45 -1.28 37.75 -2.26
CA VAL A 45 -0.78 38.94 -1.54
C VAL A 45 0.63 38.72 -1.01
N VAL A 46 0.86 37.58 -0.35
CA VAL A 46 2.18 37.25 0.22
C VAL A 46 3.23 37.11 -0.88
N SER A 47 2.93 36.43 -1.99
CA SER A 47 3.86 36.22 -3.10
C SER A 47 4.19 37.52 -3.84
N LEU A 48 3.23 38.43 -3.96
CA LEU A 48 3.46 39.79 -4.53
C LEU A 48 4.37 40.62 -3.61
N CYS A 49 4.12 40.61 -2.30
CA CYS A 49 4.95 41.31 -1.33
C CYS A 49 6.36 40.72 -1.26
N GLY A 50 6.51 39.43 -1.45
CA GLY A 50 7.82 38.74 -1.46
C GLY A 50 8.56 38.79 -2.80
N GLY A 51 7.98 39.40 -3.84
CA GLY A 51 8.59 39.48 -5.19
C GLY A 51 8.71 38.12 -5.92
N ALA A 52 7.97 37.10 -5.46
CA ALA A 52 8.03 35.72 -5.97
C ALA A 52 6.68 35.26 -6.61
N PHE A 53 5.99 36.16 -7.32
CA PHE A 53 4.70 35.86 -7.92
C PHE A 53 4.85 35.03 -9.21
N ASP A 54 4.31 33.83 -9.22
CA ASP A 54 4.18 32.97 -10.41
C ASP A 54 2.71 32.81 -10.82
N ALA A 55 2.33 33.44 -11.91
CA ALA A 55 0.98 33.37 -12.45
C ALA A 55 0.62 32.00 -13.01
N LYS A 56 1.59 31.26 -13.61
CA LYS A 56 1.39 29.92 -14.13
C LYS A 56 1.13 28.94 -12.98
N GLY A 57 1.97 28.94 -11.98
CA GLY A 57 1.83 28.08 -10.80
C GLY A 57 0.53 28.35 -10.06
N LEU A 58 0.12 29.60 -9.92
CA LEU A 58 -1.16 29.98 -9.35
C LEU A 58 -2.35 29.42 -10.16
N ALA A 59 -2.33 29.58 -11.48
CA ALA A 59 -3.40 29.08 -12.34
C ALA A 59 -3.52 27.53 -12.25
N VAL A 60 -2.40 26.81 -12.31
CA VAL A 60 -2.36 25.35 -12.15
C VAL A 60 -2.91 24.93 -10.79
N THR A 61 -2.49 25.61 -9.71
CA THR A 61 -2.98 25.33 -8.35
C THR A 61 -4.48 25.58 -8.23
N VAL A 62 -5.00 26.68 -8.76
CA VAL A 62 -6.43 26.97 -8.74
C VAL A 62 -7.23 25.91 -9.50
N LEU A 63 -6.78 25.51 -10.69
CA LEU A 63 -7.43 24.46 -11.47
C LEU A 63 -7.38 23.09 -10.75
N ALA A 64 -6.25 22.78 -10.10
CA ALA A 64 -6.12 21.56 -9.31
C ALA A 64 -7.12 21.53 -8.15
N VAL A 65 -7.17 22.59 -7.35
CA VAL A 65 -8.09 22.72 -6.21
C VAL A 65 -9.56 22.65 -6.67
N LEU A 66 -9.90 23.28 -7.79
CA LEU A 66 -11.26 23.20 -8.34
C LEU A 66 -11.60 21.77 -8.78
N GLY A 67 -10.71 21.11 -9.52
CA GLY A 67 -10.93 19.75 -10.01
C GLY A 67 -11.06 18.73 -8.88
N GLU A 68 -10.14 18.77 -7.91
CA GLU A 68 -10.17 17.89 -6.74
C GLU A 68 -11.39 18.14 -5.85
N SER A 69 -11.67 19.41 -5.53
CA SER A 69 -12.85 19.77 -4.72
C SER A 69 -14.14 19.30 -5.38
N PHE A 70 -14.25 19.45 -6.70
CA PHE A 70 -15.39 18.97 -7.45
C PHE A 70 -15.53 17.45 -7.39
N PHE A 71 -14.44 16.71 -7.58
CA PHE A 71 -14.42 15.25 -7.48
C PHE A 71 -14.82 14.76 -6.08
N TYR A 72 -14.15 15.26 -5.03
CA TYR A 72 -14.41 14.83 -3.66
C TYR A 72 -15.81 15.21 -3.20
N PHE A 73 -16.32 16.39 -3.56
CA PHE A 73 -17.67 16.80 -3.23
C PHE A 73 -18.74 15.97 -3.97
N SER A 74 -18.50 15.66 -5.25
CA SER A 74 -19.39 14.81 -6.05
C SER A 74 -19.45 13.38 -5.51
N SER A 75 -18.31 12.81 -5.13
CA SER A 75 -18.23 11.47 -4.53
C SER A 75 -18.91 11.43 -3.16
N ALA A 76 -18.73 12.44 -2.32
CA ALA A 76 -19.44 12.58 -1.05
C ALA A 76 -20.98 12.68 -1.27
N THR A 77 -21.40 13.47 -2.24
CA THR A 77 -22.81 13.60 -2.62
C THR A 77 -23.38 12.26 -3.11
N PHE A 78 -22.66 11.52 -3.94
CA PHE A 78 -23.06 10.20 -4.43
C PHE A 78 -23.25 9.22 -3.26
N VAL A 79 -22.29 9.14 -2.34
CA VAL A 79 -22.39 8.29 -1.14
C VAL A 79 -23.57 8.71 -0.26
N ALA A 80 -23.81 10.01 -0.10
CA ALA A 80 -24.94 10.53 0.68
C ALA A 80 -26.31 10.06 0.13
N PHE A 81 -26.41 9.80 -1.18
CA PHE A 81 -27.65 9.27 -1.79
C PHE A 81 -27.74 7.74 -1.74
N ILE A 82 -26.62 7.04 -1.64
CA ILE A 82 -26.59 5.59 -1.40
C ILE A 82 -27.04 5.28 0.03
N THR A 83 -26.69 6.13 0.99
CA THR A 83 -27.04 5.97 2.40
C THR A 83 -28.30 6.74 2.77
N GLY A 84 -29.01 6.28 3.79
CA GLY A 84 -30.13 6.99 4.41
C GLY A 84 -29.80 7.51 5.81
N ASN A 85 -28.56 7.26 6.30
CA ASN A 85 -28.14 7.58 7.66
C ASN A 85 -26.84 8.39 7.66
N ALA A 86 -26.81 9.48 8.43
CA ALA A 86 -25.64 10.35 8.54
C ALA A 86 -24.40 9.66 9.11
N PHE A 87 -24.55 8.70 10.03
CA PHE A 87 -23.44 7.99 10.65
C PHE A 87 -22.78 6.96 9.73
N THR A 88 -23.49 6.45 8.73
CA THR A 88 -22.94 5.47 7.77
C THR A 88 -22.30 6.14 6.56
N MET A 89 -22.56 7.41 6.33
CA MET A 89 -21.98 8.16 5.21
C MET A 89 -20.44 8.27 5.29
N PRO A 90 -19.81 8.69 6.40
CA PRO A 90 -18.35 8.82 6.46
C PRO A 90 -17.60 7.51 6.21
N PRO A 91 -17.94 6.35 6.85
CA PRO A 91 -17.22 5.11 6.57
C PRO A 91 -17.42 4.60 5.14
N LEU A 92 -18.61 4.77 4.54
CA LEU A 92 -18.82 4.40 3.13
C LEU A 92 -18.09 5.35 2.17
N TYR A 93 -17.96 6.61 2.51
CA TYR A 93 -17.14 7.56 1.77
C TYR A 93 -15.65 7.16 1.84
N ALA A 94 -15.13 6.83 3.01
CA ALA A 94 -13.77 6.34 3.17
C ALA A 94 -13.54 5.04 2.38
N LEU A 95 -14.48 4.08 2.43
CA LEU A 95 -14.41 2.86 1.63
C LEU A 95 -14.34 3.16 0.13
N LEU A 96 -15.12 4.11 -0.38
CA LEU A 96 -15.06 4.47 -1.81
C LEU A 96 -13.67 4.93 -2.24
N HIS A 97 -12.94 5.61 -1.35
CA HIS A 97 -11.64 6.21 -1.65
C HIS A 97 -10.43 5.31 -1.35
N PHE A 98 -10.56 4.32 -0.47
CA PHE A 98 -9.45 3.51 0.03
C PHE A 98 -9.66 2.00 -0.12
N LEU A 99 -10.85 1.53 -0.55
CA LEU A 99 -11.22 0.12 -0.50
C LEU A 99 -10.26 -0.79 -1.26
N ALA A 100 -9.83 -0.40 -2.45
CA ALA A 100 -8.99 -1.27 -3.27
C ALA A 100 -7.61 -1.47 -2.65
N VAL A 101 -6.97 -0.39 -2.18
CA VAL A 101 -5.68 -0.47 -1.48
C VAL A 101 -5.81 -1.19 -0.15
N LEU A 102 -6.91 -0.96 0.58
CA LEU A 102 -7.18 -1.67 1.82
C LEU A 102 -7.34 -3.17 1.58
N LEU A 103 -8.07 -3.58 0.55
CA LEU A 103 -8.24 -4.98 0.19
C LEU A 103 -6.94 -5.63 -0.28
N ASP A 104 -6.18 -4.94 -1.12
CA ASP A 104 -4.86 -5.40 -1.58
C ASP A 104 -3.93 -5.65 -0.39
N TRP A 105 -3.82 -4.68 0.51
CA TRP A 105 -3.03 -4.81 1.73
C TRP A 105 -3.52 -5.96 2.64
N LEU A 106 -4.84 -6.08 2.85
CA LEU A 106 -5.41 -7.12 3.70
C LEU A 106 -5.20 -8.52 3.14
N ILE A 107 -5.44 -8.69 1.83
CA ILE A 107 -5.27 -9.98 1.16
C ILE A 107 -3.79 -10.36 1.14
N SER A 108 -2.90 -9.42 0.83
CA SER A 108 -1.45 -9.65 0.81
C SER A 108 -0.92 -9.98 2.20
N SER A 109 -1.32 -9.20 3.23
CA SER A 109 -0.95 -9.46 4.62
C SER A 109 -1.47 -10.82 5.12
N PHE A 110 -2.69 -11.20 4.72
CA PHE A 110 -3.25 -12.50 5.06
C PHE A 110 -2.52 -13.65 4.34
N ALA A 111 -2.22 -13.48 3.04
CA ALA A 111 -1.51 -14.46 2.24
C ALA A 111 -0.07 -14.69 2.74
N GLN A 112 0.61 -13.64 3.20
CA GLN A 112 1.96 -13.72 3.77
C GLN A 112 2.05 -14.69 4.96
N GLY A 113 1.02 -14.74 5.78
CA GLY A 113 0.98 -15.65 6.92
C GLY A 113 0.75 -17.13 6.56
N PHE A 114 0.43 -17.46 5.29
CA PHE A 114 0.21 -18.84 4.84
C PHE A 114 1.24 -19.30 3.81
N ILE A 115 1.53 -18.44 2.80
CA ILE A 115 2.31 -18.81 1.62
C ILE A 115 3.80 -18.57 1.89
N PHE A 116 4.60 -19.63 1.70
CA PHE A 116 6.05 -19.57 1.88
C PHE A 116 6.71 -18.53 0.96
N GLY A 117 7.54 -17.68 1.55
CA GLY A 117 8.28 -16.64 0.85
C GLY A 117 7.43 -15.52 0.23
N PHE A 118 6.12 -15.47 0.46
CA PHE A 118 5.27 -14.39 -0.04
C PHE A 118 5.57 -13.08 0.68
N SER A 119 5.85 -12.02 -0.07
CA SER A 119 6.11 -10.69 0.50
C SER A 119 4.91 -9.77 0.30
N THR A 120 4.60 -8.97 1.33
CA THR A 120 3.54 -7.95 1.30
C THR A 120 3.96 -6.66 0.60
N TYR A 121 4.87 -6.74 -0.36
CA TYR A 121 5.29 -5.53 -1.05
C TYR A 121 4.13 -4.95 -1.85
N TYR A 122 3.82 -3.67 -1.58
CA TYR A 122 2.74 -2.96 -2.27
C TYR A 122 3.06 -2.80 -3.76
N THR A 123 2.30 -3.47 -4.61
CA THR A 123 2.57 -3.49 -6.06
C THR A 123 1.99 -2.29 -6.82
N GLY A 124 1.06 -1.54 -6.21
CA GLY A 124 0.40 -0.40 -6.85
C GLY A 124 -0.57 -0.77 -7.99
N VAL A 125 -0.74 -2.06 -8.31
CA VAL A 125 -1.53 -2.51 -9.48
C VAL A 125 -2.99 -2.07 -9.41
N VAL A 126 -3.60 -2.07 -8.24
CA VAL A 126 -5.00 -1.69 -8.03
C VAL A 126 -5.17 -0.27 -7.47
N GLU A 127 -4.09 0.49 -7.37
CA GLU A 127 -4.07 1.81 -6.73
C GLU A 127 -5.05 2.80 -7.40
N TRP A 128 -5.20 2.71 -8.73
CA TRP A 128 -6.11 3.56 -9.50
C TRP A 128 -7.59 3.42 -9.09
N LEU A 129 -7.97 2.30 -8.45
CA LEU A 129 -9.30 2.09 -7.85
C LEU A 129 -9.45 2.76 -6.47
N SER A 130 -8.37 3.31 -5.91
CA SER A 130 -8.37 4.07 -4.66
C SER A 130 -7.97 5.52 -4.95
N PRO A 131 -8.93 6.38 -5.35
CA PRO A 131 -8.66 7.69 -5.93
C PRO A 131 -7.74 8.57 -5.10
N THR A 132 -7.93 8.60 -3.78
CA THR A 132 -7.11 9.43 -2.89
C THR A 132 -5.66 8.99 -2.88
N VAL A 133 -5.40 7.69 -2.78
CA VAL A 133 -4.04 7.14 -2.75
C VAL A 133 -3.36 7.37 -4.11
N TYR A 134 -4.08 7.11 -5.20
CA TYR A 134 -3.56 7.27 -6.55
C TYR A 134 -3.21 8.73 -6.88
N LEU A 135 -4.06 9.69 -6.49
CA LEU A 135 -3.78 11.10 -6.67
C LEU A 135 -2.54 11.53 -5.86
N VAL A 136 -2.45 11.15 -4.58
CA VAL A 136 -1.32 11.51 -3.71
C VAL A 136 0.00 10.94 -4.22
N ASN A 137 0.00 9.72 -4.76
CA ASN A 137 1.22 9.06 -5.23
C ASN A 137 1.68 9.55 -6.61
N ASN A 138 0.75 9.96 -7.48
CA ASN A 138 1.06 10.30 -8.86
C ASN A 138 1.08 11.81 -9.15
N VAL A 139 0.27 12.62 -8.46
CA VAL A 139 0.28 14.08 -8.62
C VAL A 139 1.30 14.66 -7.65
N ARG A 140 2.47 14.99 -8.16
CA ARG A 140 3.61 15.48 -7.35
C ARG A 140 4.07 16.83 -7.84
N CYS A 141 4.52 17.66 -6.90
CA CYS A 141 5.20 18.91 -7.23
C CYS A 141 6.67 18.62 -7.52
N ALA A 142 7.05 18.61 -8.80
CA ALA A 142 8.44 18.53 -9.22
C ALA A 142 9.11 19.90 -9.00
N ARG A 143 10.10 19.94 -8.13
CA ARG A 143 10.86 21.15 -7.81
C ARG A 143 12.23 21.06 -8.45
N GLN A 144 12.57 22.04 -9.29
CA GLN A 144 13.89 22.17 -9.87
C GLN A 144 14.69 23.19 -9.08
N TYR A 145 15.88 22.78 -8.68
CA TYR A 145 16.81 23.65 -7.94
C TYR A 145 18.07 23.87 -8.76
N VAL A 146 18.57 25.11 -8.74
CA VAL A 146 19.89 25.45 -9.27
C VAL A 146 20.79 25.75 -8.08
N GLU A 147 21.97 25.18 -8.10
CA GLU A 147 23.01 25.50 -7.11
C GLU A 147 23.66 26.82 -7.46
N VAL A 148 23.54 27.79 -6.56
CA VAL A 148 24.14 29.13 -6.70
C VAL A 148 25.17 29.31 -5.60
N GLN A 149 26.38 29.68 -6.00
CA GLN A 149 27.38 30.06 -5.02
C GLN A 149 27.06 31.46 -4.48
N GLN A 150 26.89 31.55 -3.19
CA GLN A 150 26.71 32.79 -2.44
C GLN A 150 27.87 32.95 -1.47
N THR A 151 28.07 34.18 -0.99
CA THR A 151 29.17 34.50 -0.08
C THR A 151 28.59 35.03 1.22
N PHE A 152 29.03 34.47 2.35
CA PHE A 152 28.68 35.00 3.66
C PHE A 152 29.28 36.45 3.82
N PRO A 153 28.75 37.23 4.78
CA PRO A 153 29.28 38.56 5.07
C PRO A 153 30.79 38.59 5.46
N ASP A 154 31.31 37.46 5.91
CA ASP A 154 32.73 37.23 6.24
C ASP A 154 33.61 36.88 5.03
N GLY A 155 33.02 36.80 3.82
CA GLY A 155 33.73 36.47 2.58
C GLY A 155 33.83 34.98 2.27
N THR A 156 33.30 34.06 3.12
CA THR A 156 33.35 32.62 2.86
C THR A 156 32.27 32.21 1.83
N PRO A 157 32.65 31.48 0.74
CA PRO A 157 31.68 31.02 -0.24
C PRO A 157 30.86 29.84 0.32
N TYR A 158 29.56 29.84 0.08
CA TYR A 158 28.69 28.71 0.34
C TYR A 158 27.77 28.43 -0.85
N THR A 159 27.43 27.17 -1.06
CA THR A 159 26.48 26.77 -2.10
C THR A 159 25.06 26.74 -1.52
N SER A 160 24.17 27.57 -2.08
CA SER A 160 22.75 27.56 -1.78
C SER A 160 21.95 26.95 -2.94
N ARG A 161 20.83 26.28 -2.61
CA ARG A 161 19.92 25.77 -3.62
C ARG A 161 18.78 26.76 -3.80
N LEU A 162 18.73 27.41 -4.96
CA LEU A 162 17.63 28.28 -5.33
C LEU A 162 16.58 27.51 -6.13
N LEU A 163 15.31 27.59 -5.70
CA LEU A 163 14.19 27.01 -6.45
C LEU A 163 13.99 27.81 -7.75
N THR A 164 14.14 27.14 -8.89
CA THR A 164 14.02 27.76 -10.22
C THR A 164 12.63 27.57 -10.82
N SER A 165 12.06 26.38 -10.67
CA SER A 165 10.69 26.09 -11.10
C SER A 165 10.03 25.04 -10.22
N ALA A 166 8.72 25.09 -10.15
CA ALA A 166 7.89 24.08 -9.53
C ALA A 166 6.73 23.78 -10.48
N ASP A 167 6.72 22.58 -11.04
CA ASP A 167 5.66 22.12 -11.94
C ASP A 167 4.89 20.95 -11.31
N LEU A 168 3.60 20.86 -11.58
CA LEU A 168 2.77 19.74 -11.13
C LEU A 168 2.88 18.61 -12.16
N GLU A 169 3.50 17.50 -11.79
CA GLU A 169 3.55 16.29 -12.59
C GLU A 169 2.17 15.60 -12.59
N SER A 170 1.84 14.96 -13.71
CA SER A 170 0.58 14.21 -13.89
C SER A 170 -0.70 15.03 -13.63
N PHE A 171 -0.66 16.34 -13.87
CA PHE A 171 -1.81 17.25 -13.71
C PHE A 171 -3.08 16.78 -14.45
N TRP A 172 -2.90 16.06 -15.59
CA TRP A 172 -4.02 15.51 -16.37
C TRP A 172 -4.92 14.56 -15.56
N LEU A 173 -4.37 13.87 -14.53
CA LEU A 173 -5.13 12.99 -13.65
C LEU A 173 -6.24 13.73 -12.91
N ILE A 174 -6.00 14.98 -12.51
CA ILE A 174 -7.01 15.83 -11.87
C ILE A 174 -8.19 16.04 -12.82
N GLY A 175 -7.91 16.24 -14.10
CA GLY A 175 -8.95 16.33 -15.14
C GLY A 175 -9.75 15.02 -15.28
N VAL A 176 -9.10 13.87 -15.26
CA VAL A 176 -9.76 12.56 -15.30
C VAL A 176 -10.67 12.37 -14.09
N TYR A 177 -10.17 12.65 -12.87
CA TYR A 177 -11.01 12.53 -11.67
C TYR A 177 -12.12 13.58 -11.61
N ALA A 178 -11.94 14.77 -12.16
CA ALA A 178 -13.02 15.74 -12.32
C ALA A 178 -14.14 15.19 -13.23
N LEU A 179 -13.79 14.48 -14.32
CA LEU A 179 -14.76 13.79 -15.17
C LEU A 179 -15.46 12.64 -14.44
N VAL A 180 -14.74 11.86 -13.65
CA VAL A 180 -15.33 10.83 -12.76
C VAL A 180 -16.27 11.49 -11.76
N GLY A 181 -15.90 12.63 -11.18
CA GLY A 181 -16.75 13.43 -10.30
C GLY A 181 -18.06 13.86 -10.99
N LEU A 182 -17.99 14.29 -12.25
CA LEU A 182 -19.19 14.62 -13.04
C LEU A 182 -20.10 13.41 -13.23
N ALA A 183 -19.53 12.24 -13.53
CA ALA A 183 -20.29 10.99 -13.63
C ALA A 183 -20.97 10.62 -12.31
N LEU A 184 -20.24 10.75 -11.18
CA LEU A 184 -20.78 10.50 -9.84
C LEU A 184 -21.90 11.49 -9.47
N ALA A 185 -21.76 12.78 -9.81
CA ALA A 185 -22.81 13.77 -9.61
C ALA A 185 -24.07 13.47 -10.44
N ALA A 186 -23.89 13.01 -11.69
CA ALA A 186 -25.00 12.58 -12.54
C ALA A 186 -25.70 11.34 -11.96
N LEU A 187 -24.92 10.33 -11.48
CA LEU A 187 -25.47 9.15 -10.80
C LEU A 187 -26.19 9.54 -9.51
N ALA A 188 -25.65 10.47 -8.72
CA ALA A 188 -26.30 11.01 -7.53
C ALA A 188 -27.65 11.65 -7.85
N LEU A 189 -27.74 12.41 -8.95
CA LEU A 189 -29.00 13.00 -9.42
C LEU A 189 -30.02 11.92 -9.83
N ILE A 190 -29.57 10.87 -10.54
CA ILE A 190 -30.45 9.75 -10.93
C ILE A 190 -30.95 9.01 -9.67
N LEU A 191 -30.07 8.74 -8.71
CA LEU A 191 -30.46 8.13 -7.44
C LEU A 191 -31.44 9.01 -6.67
N TYR A 192 -31.23 10.34 -6.65
CA TYR A 192 -32.12 11.28 -5.99
C TYR A 192 -33.51 11.28 -6.62
N ARG A 193 -33.62 11.25 -7.96
CA ARG A 193 -34.89 11.16 -8.67
C ARG A 193 -35.70 9.91 -8.32
N ARG A 194 -35.00 8.77 -8.18
CA ARG A 194 -35.60 7.43 -7.91
C ARG A 194 -35.81 7.14 -6.43
N ARG A 195 -35.19 7.94 -5.55
CA ARG A 195 -35.25 7.70 -4.11
C ARG A 195 -36.63 7.90 -3.54
N ARG A 196 -37.10 6.95 -2.74
CA ARG A 196 -38.31 7.03 -1.94
C ARG A 196 -38.02 7.73 -0.62
N SER A 197 -38.92 8.56 -0.11
CA SER A 197 -38.80 9.25 1.18
C SER A 197 -38.72 8.28 2.38
N GLU A 198 -39.28 7.07 2.23
CA GLU A 198 -39.32 6.01 3.25
C GLU A 198 -37.93 5.44 3.59
N THR A 199 -36.91 5.61 2.73
CA THR A 199 -35.54 5.10 2.97
C THR A 199 -34.69 6.02 3.86
N ALA A 200 -35.26 7.10 4.37
CA ALA A 200 -34.58 7.96 5.34
C ALA A 200 -34.32 7.19 6.64
N GLY A 201 -33.07 7.20 7.10
CA GLY A 201 -32.61 6.43 8.27
C GLY A 201 -32.10 5.01 7.96
N ASP A 202 -32.19 4.51 6.71
CA ASP A 202 -31.63 3.23 6.33
C ASP A 202 -30.10 3.35 6.18
N VAL A 203 -29.36 2.31 6.63
CA VAL A 203 -27.92 2.23 6.43
C VAL A 203 -27.57 2.23 4.94
N VAL A 204 -28.33 1.44 4.17
CA VAL A 204 -28.23 1.36 2.71
C VAL A 204 -29.64 1.62 2.13
N ALA A 205 -29.79 2.77 1.48
CA ALA A 205 -31.05 3.22 0.89
C ALA A 205 -31.42 2.44 -0.40
N VAL A 206 -30.41 1.88 -1.09
CA VAL A 206 -30.53 1.19 -2.37
C VAL A 206 -30.63 -0.33 -2.17
N GLY A 207 -31.78 -0.93 -2.56
CA GLY A 207 -32.11 -2.31 -2.24
C GLY A 207 -31.10 -3.36 -2.74
N TRP A 208 -30.62 -3.24 -3.99
CA TRP A 208 -29.66 -4.20 -4.57
C TRP A 208 -28.27 -4.12 -3.91
N LEU A 209 -27.94 -3.01 -3.26
CA LEU A 209 -26.67 -2.82 -2.57
C LEU A 209 -26.65 -3.46 -1.16
N ARG A 210 -27.83 -3.81 -0.60
CA ARG A 210 -27.93 -4.43 0.74
C ARG A 210 -27.18 -5.77 0.87
N PRO A 211 -27.28 -6.74 -0.06
CA PRO A 211 -26.47 -7.94 0.01
C PRO A 211 -24.97 -7.65 -0.15
N VAL A 212 -24.58 -6.75 -1.04
CA VAL A 212 -23.16 -6.34 -1.22
C VAL A 212 -22.61 -5.77 0.08
N PHE A 213 -23.36 -4.88 0.73
CA PHE A 213 -22.97 -4.34 2.04
C PHE A 213 -22.83 -5.44 3.10
N ARG A 214 -23.81 -6.36 3.19
CA ARG A 214 -23.80 -7.44 4.19
C ARG A 214 -22.59 -8.34 4.05
N TYR A 215 -22.35 -8.87 2.85
CA TYR A 215 -21.24 -9.79 2.59
C TYR A 215 -19.89 -9.08 2.54
N GLY A 216 -19.85 -7.84 2.04
CA GLY A 216 -18.65 -7.01 2.04
C GLY A 216 -18.17 -6.69 3.47
N VAL A 217 -19.08 -6.26 4.34
CA VAL A 217 -18.74 -6.03 5.76
C VAL A 217 -18.33 -7.32 6.45
N ALA A 218 -19.01 -8.45 6.16
CA ALA A 218 -18.62 -9.74 6.73
C ALA A 218 -17.21 -10.16 6.30
N GLY A 219 -16.85 -10.00 5.01
CA GLY A 219 -15.52 -10.30 4.48
C GLY A 219 -14.44 -9.39 5.04
N LEU A 220 -14.70 -8.08 5.11
CA LEU A 220 -13.76 -7.13 5.73
C LEU A 220 -13.56 -7.43 7.22
N CYS A 221 -14.64 -7.71 7.96
CA CYS A 221 -14.55 -8.10 9.37
C CYS A 221 -13.84 -9.45 9.54
N ALA A 222 -14.03 -10.41 8.63
CA ALA A 222 -13.30 -11.67 8.67
C ALA A 222 -11.79 -11.41 8.53
N LEU A 223 -11.36 -10.70 7.50
CA LEU A 223 -9.94 -10.45 7.23
C LEU A 223 -9.30 -9.55 8.31
N LEU A 224 -9.87 -8.38 8.58
CA LEU A 224 -9.34 -7.45 9.60
C LEU A 224 -9.48 -8.01 11.01
N GLY A 225 -10.71 -8.39 11.36
CA GLY A 225 -11.03 -8.88 12.70
C GLY A 225 -10.40 -10.23 12.99
N GLY A 226 -10.28 -11.11 11.99
CA GLY A 226 -9.62 -12.41 12.12
C GLY A 226 -8.13 -12.26 12.44
N GLN A 227 -7.41 -11.43 11.68
CA GLN A 227 -6.00 -11.13 11.95
C GLN A 227 -5.82 -10.42 13.30
N PHE A 228 -6.72 -9.49 13.63
CA PHE A 228 -6.70 -8.81 14.93
C PHE A 228 -6.93 -9.78 16.10
N LEU A 229 -7.93 -10.67 16.03
CA LEU A 229 -8.18 -11.67 17.05
C LEU A 229 -7.01 -12.66 17.18
N TYR A 230 -6.43 -13.07 16.06
CA TYR A 230 -5.26 -13.92 16.06
C TYR A 230 -4.08 -13.23 16.75
N SER A 231 -3.80 -12.00 16.40
CA SER A 231 -2.74 -11.19 17.02
C SER A 231 -2.97 -10.99 18.52
N LEU A 232 -4.23 -10.83 18.95
CA LEU A 232 -4.55 -10.61 20.36
C LEU A 232 -4.40 -11.88 21.20
N PHE A 233 -4.80 -13.06 20.67
CA PHE A 233 -4.89 -14.27 21.46
C PHE A 233 -3.82 -15.31 21.17
N TRP A 234 -3.26 -15.33 19.96
CA TRP A 234 -2.34 -16.38 19.49
C TRP A 234 -0.94 -15.91 19.13
N TYR A 235 -0.74 -14.63 18.87
CA TYR A 235 0.58 -14.12 18.45
C TYR A 235 1.72 -14.51 19.41
N GLY A 236 1.46 -14.54 20.72
CA GLY A 236 2.43 -14.96 21.73
C GLY A 236 2.78 -16.46 21.72
N PHE A 237 2.01 -17.30 21.03
CA PHE A 237 2.23 -18.74 20.90
C PHE A 237 2.68 -19.15 19.49
N GLN A 238 2.64 -18.20 18.53
CA GLN A 238 3.03 -18.43 17.14
C GLN A 238 4.53 -18.77 17.08
N GLN A 239 4.85 -19.87 16.38
CA GLN A 239 6.21 -20.27 16.11
C GLN A 239 6.59 -19.88 14.67
N GLY A 240 7.51 -18.90 14.53
CA GLY A 240 7.90 -18.39 13.22
C GLY A 240 6.99 -17.26 12.71
N GLU A 241 7.09 -16.98 11.42
CA GLU A 241 6.38 -15.88 10.76
C GLU A 241 5.02 -16.30 10.18
N TYR A 242 4.77 -17.62 10.11
CA TYR A 242 3.55 -18.18 9.51
C TYR A 242 2.45 -18.41 10.55
N TYR A 243 1.20 -18.26 10.13
CA TYR A 243 0.06 -18.50 11.00
C TYR A 243 -0.12 -19.98 11.34
N ASP A 244 -0.41 -20.27 12.59
CA ASP A 244 -0.99 -21.56 12.98
C ASP A 244 -2.37 -21.68 12.34
N THR A 245 -2.53 -22.61 11.42
CA THR A 245 -3.71 -22.70 10.55
C THR A 245 -5.02 -22.80 11.33
N LEU A 246 -5.09 -23.72 12.30
CA LEU A 246 -6.35 -23.96 13.04
C LEU A 246 -6.79 -22.74 13.85
N PRO A 247 -5.95 -22.10 14.69
CA PRO A 247 -6.29 -20.87 15.40
C PRO A 247 -6.70 -19.73 14.45
N MET A 248 -5.99 -19.57 13.34
CA MET A 248 -6.29 -18.51 12.38
C MET A 248 -7.65 -18.72 11.72
N VAL A 249 -7.98 -19.96 11.31
CA VAL A 249 -9.31 -20.31 10.77
C VAL A 249 -10.39 -19.98 11.79
N VAL A 250 -10.23 -20.37 13.06
CA VAL A 250 -11.21 -20.09 14.11
C VAL A 250 -11.41 -18.57 14.29
N CYS A 251 -10.34 -17.80 14.34
CA CYS A 251 -10.40 -16.33 14.44
C CYS A 251 -11.13 -15.71 13.24
N LEU A 252 -10.82 -16.17 12.02
CA LEU A 252 -11.45 -15.70 10.79
C LEU A 252 -12.96 -16.00 10.76
N LEU A 253 -13.35 -17.22 11.11
CA LEU A 253 -14.76 -17.63 11.17
C LEU A 253 -15.54 -16.84 12.24
N ALA A 254 -14.95 -16.65 13.42
CA ALA A 254 -15.55 -15.87 14.50
C ALA A 254 -15.75 -14.40 14.09
N ALA A 255 -14.72 -13.76 13.57
CA ALA A 255 -14.80 -12.37 13.11
C ALA A 255 -15.77 -12.20 11.93
N GLY A 256 -15.78 -13.13 10.97
CA GLY A 256 -16.71 -13.15 9.85
C GLY A 256 -18.17 -13.29 10.30
N ALA A 257 -18.42 -14.16 11.28
CA ALA A 257 -19.76 -14.33 11.87
C ALA A 257 -20.23 -13.05 12.58
N ILE A 258 -19.36 -12.43 13.37
CA ILE A 258 -19.65 -11.16 14.05
C ILE A 258 -19.96 -10.07 13.01
N GLY A 259 -19.12 -9.93 11.97
CA GLY A 259 -19.33 -8.98 10.89
C GLY A 259 -20.64 -9.20 10.14
N TYR A 260 -20.95 -10.44 9.81
CA TYR A 260 -22.18 -10.80 9.09
C TYR A 260 -23.45 -10.47 9.91
N TYR A 261 -23.47 -10.85 11.17
CA TYR A 261 -24.61 -10.54 12.03
C TYR A 261 -24.69 -9.05 12.33
N GLY A 262 -23.57 -8.37 12.58
CA GLY A 262 -23.52 -6.92 12.75
C GLY A 262 -24.11 -6.18 11.55
N ALA A 263 -23.65 -6.51 10.33
CA ALA A 263 -24.22 -5.95 9.09
C ALA A 263 -25.72 -6.26 8.92
N SER A 264 -26.13 -7.49 9.26
CA SER A 264 -27.53 -7.89 9.19
C SER A 264 -28.41 -7.11 10.18
N MET A 265 -27.94 -6.88 11.40
CA MET A 265 -28.62 -6.08 12.43
C MET A 265 -28.74 -4.61 12.00
N LEU A 266 -27.68 -4.05 11.43
CA LEU A 266 -27.69 -2.69 10.90
C LEU A 266 -28.69 -2.54 9.76
N LEU A 267 -28.74 -3.48 8.83
CA LEU A 267 -29.69 -3.45 7.70
C LEU A 267 -31.14 -3.67 8.14
N ALA A 268 -31.38 -4.55 9.12
CA ALA A 268 -32.70 -4.84 9.64
C ALA A 268 -33.20 -3.83 10.68
N LYS A 269 -32.30 -2.98 11.19
CA LYS A 269 -32.56 -2.08 12.35
C LYS A 269 -33.12 -2.83 13.56
N ALA A 270 -32.74 -4.11 13.73
CA ALA A 270 -33.24 -4.99 14.77
C ALA A 270 -32.17 -5.98 15.20
N PHE A 271 -32.14 -6.33 16.49
CA PHE A 271 -31.21 -7.33 17.02
C PHE A 271 -31.63 -8.77 16.73
N LYS A 272 -32.93 -9.00 16.41
CA LYS A 272 -33.49 -10.34 16.18
C LYS A 272 -33.35 -10.77 14.70
N VAL A 273 -32.12 -11.00 14.23
CA VAL A 273 -31.84 -11.39 12.82
C VAL A 273 -31.42 -12.87 12.68
N PHE A 274 -31.17 -13.56 13.78
CA PHE A 274 -30.56 -14.90 13.78
C PHE A 274 -31.36 -15.96 13.01
N ARG A 275 -32.71 -16.05 13.21
CA ARG A 275 -33.56 -17.10 12.63
C ARG A 275 -33.64 -17.07 11.09
N GLY A 276 -33.49 -15.90 10.45
CA GLY A 276 -33.62 -15.76 8.98
C GLY A 276 -32.30 -15.69 8.23
N SER A 277 -31.16 -15.52 8.93
CA SER A 277 -29.88 -15.17 8.32
C SER A 277 -28.86 -16.35 8.30
N TRP A 278 -29.19 -17.51 8.83
CA TRP A 278 -28.25 -18.63 9.00
C TRP A 278 -27.70 -19.17 7.66
N LYS A 279 -28.51 -19.17 6.57
CA LYS A 279 -28.06 -19.59 5.24
C LYS A 279 -26.97 -18.68 4.68
N GLY A 280 -27.13 -17.35 4.86
CA GLY A 280 -26.11 -16.38 4.45
C GLY A 280 -24.85 -16.44 5.31
N LEU A 281 -24.99 -16.74 6.62
CA LEU A 281 -23.83 -17.02 7.48
C LEU A 281 -23.06 -18.24 6.96
N GLY A 282 -23.75 -19.33 6.60
CA GLY A 282 -23.12 -20.53 6.02
C GLY A 282 -22.27 -20.20 4.78
N ILE A 283 -22.75 -19.30 3.92
CA ILE A 283 -21.98 -18.83 2.75
C ILE A 283 -20.70 -18.11 3.18
N VAL A 284 -20.77 -17.21 4.16
CA VAL A 284 -19.60 -16.49 4.68
C VAL A 284 -18.58 -17.45 5.29
N LEU A 285 -19.04 -18.36 6.15
CA LEU A 285 -18.14 -19.33 6.81
C LEU A 285 -17.50 -20.28 5.79
N ALA A 286 -18.27 -20.77 4.82
CA ALA A 286 -17.74 -21.61 3.74
C ALA A 286 -16.73 -20.85 2.87
N GLY A 287 -16.99 -19.58 2.55
CA GLY A 287 -16.06 -18.72 1.82
C GLY A 287 -14.75 -18.50 2.58
N CYS A 288 -14.81 -18.19 3.88
CA CYS A 288 -13.64 -18.05 4.73
C CYS A 288 -12.82 -19.35 4.81
N ALA A 289 -13.48 -20.48 5.03
CA ALA A 289 -12.82 -21.79 5.06
C ALA A 289 -12.16 -22.13 3.71
N LEU A 290 -12.85 -21.84 2.61
CA LEU A 290 -12.30 -22.07 1.26
C LEU A 290 -11.03 -21.22 1.02
N VAL A 291 -11.04 -19.94 1.38
CA VAL A 291 -9.87 -19.05 1.25
C VAL A 291 -8.70 -19.61 2.06
N CYS A 292 -8.93 -20.01 3.32
CA CYS A 292 -7.89 -20.64 4.13
C CYS A 292 -7.34 -21.92 3.51
N CYS A 293 -8.21 -22.80 2.97
CA CYS A 293 -7.79 -24.02 2.29
C CYS A 293 -6.94 -23.72 1.05
N VAL A 294 -7.35 -22.76 0.21
CA VAL A 294 -6.60 -22.36 -0.99
C VAL A 294 -5.20 -21.87 -0.64
N LEU A 295 -5.08 -21.04 0.40
CA LEU A 295 -3.80 -20.48 0.82
C LEU A 295 -2.93 -21.49 1.58
N HIS A 296 -3.53 -22.29 2.45
CA HIS A 296 -2.79 -23.29 3.24
C HIS A 296 -2.15 -24.39 2.38
N PHE A 297 -2.88 -24.86 1.36
CA PHE A 297 -2.38 -25.88 0.44
C PHE A 297 -1.70 -25.28 -0.80
N ASP A 298 -1.53 -23.97 -0.84
CA ASP A 298 -1.03 -23.24 -2.01
C ASP A 298 -1.59 -23.76 -3.34
N LEU A 299 -2.92 -23.90 -3.42
CA LEU A 299 -3.59 -24.43 -4.63
C LEU A 299 -3.34 -23.58 -5.88
N LEU A 300 -2.81 -22.39 -5.73
CA LEU A 300 -2.43 -21.47 -6.82
C LEU A 300 -0.98 -21.64 -7.26
N GLY A 301 -0.17 -22.45 -6.56
CA GLY A 301 1.25 -22.65 -6.82
C GLY A 301 2.04 -21.35 -6.75
N VAL A 302 1.74 -20.51 -5.77
CA VAL A 302 2.39 -19.22 -5.62
C VAL A 302 3.76 -19.37 -4.98
N ALA A 303 3.92 -20.25 -3.98
CA ALA A 303 5.18 -20.50 -3.30
C ALA A 303 6.27 -21.03 -4.25
N ASP A 304 5.90 -22.00 -5.10
CA ASP A 304 6.82 -22.68 -6.02
C ASP A 304 7.17 -21.86 -7.27
N ARG A 305 6.55 -20.68 -7.44
CA ARG A 305 6.68 -19.92 -8.67
C ARG A 305 8.02 -19.17 -8.74
N VAL A 306 8.98 -19.75 -9.43
CA VAL A 306 10.25 -19.11 -9.84
C VAL A 306 10.16 -18.72 -11.32
N PRO A 307 10.26 -17.42 -11.68
CA PRO A 307 10.16 -16.98 -13.09
C PRO A 307 11.31 -17.54 -13.95
N GLU A 308 11.01 -17.83 -15.21
CA GLU A 308 12.03 -18.21 -16.19
C GLU A 308 12.90 -16.99 -16.57
N ALA A 309 14.20 -17.21 -16.82
CA ALA A 309 15.13 -16.15 -17.21
C ALA A 309 14.65 -15.36 -18.44
N SER A 310 13.97 -16.01 -19.37
CA SER A 310 13.39 -15.41 -20.59
C SER A 310 12.30 -14.38 -20.31
N GLN A 311 11.58 -14.51 -19.19
CA GLN A 311 10.46 -13.67 -18.78
C GLN A 311 10.90 -12.47 -17.95
N ILE A 312 12.11 -12.51 -17.37
CA ILE A 312 12.62 -11.50 -16.45
C ILE A 312 13.10 -10.29 -17.26
N GLN A 313 12.67 -9.11 -16.85
CA GLN A 313 13.20 -7.81 -17.30
C GLN A 313 14.31 -7.34 -16.36
N THR A 314 14.06 -7.33 -15.06
CA THR A 314 15.03 -7.01 -14.00
C THR A 314 14.79 -7.90 -12.79
N LEU A 315 15.89 -8.25 -12.11
CA LEU A 315 15.86 -8.92 -10.82
C LEU A 315 16.62 -8.07 -9.80
N GLU A 316 15.92 -7.64 -8.77
CA GLU A 316 16.52 -6.98 -7.64
C GLU A 316 16.66 -7.99 -6.50
N ILE A 317 17.89 -8.21 -6.04
CA ILE A 317 18.20 -9.05 -4.88
C ILE A 317 18.72 -8.18 -3.76
N ARG A 318 18.12 -8.31 -2.59
CA ARG A 318 18.58 -7.66 -1.37
C ARG A 318 18.96 -8.69 -0.32
N ILE A 319 20.21 -8.62 0.14
CA ILE A 319 20.77 -9.48 1.17
C ILE A 319 21.29 -8.57 2.27
N ALA A 320 20.74 -8.70 3.47
CA ALA A 320 20.97 -7.77 4.58
C ALA A 320 20.77 -6.31 4.11
N ASP A 321 21.79 -5.45 4.16
CA ASP A 321 21.71 -4.04 3.79
C ASP A 321 22.11 -3.76 2.33
N ASN A 322 22.54 -4.77 1.59
CA ASN A 322 23.03 -4.60 0.22
C ASN A 322 21.94 -4.97 -0.80
N THR A 323 21.74 -4.09 -1.78
CA THR A 323 20.80 -4.30 -2.88
C THR A 323 21.55 -4.34 -4.20
N TYR A 324 21.28 -5.37 -5.02
CA TYR A 324 21.87 -5.55 -6.33
C TYR A 324 20.77 -5.67 -7.37
N THR A 325 20.83 -4.86 -8.44
CA THR A 325 19.92 -4.94 -9.56
C THR A 325 20.60 -5.64 -10.72
N LEU A 326 20.04 -6.77 -11.12
CA LEU A 326 20.54 -7.63 -12.20
C LEU A 326 19.65 -7.50 -13.44
N THR A 327 20.28 -7.44 -14.61
CA THR A 327 19.58 -7.42 -15.89
C THR A 327 20.04 -8.59 -16.75
N PRO A 328 19.13 -9.27 -17.49
CA PRO A 328 19.51 -10.41 -18.34
C PRO A 328 20.57 -10.08 -19.39
N GLU A 329 20.65 -8.82 -19.81
CA GLU A 329 21.59 -8.36 -20.84
C GLU A 329 23.03 -8.26 -20.33
N LYS A 330 23.22 -7.91 -19.06
CA LYS A 330 24.54 -7.65 -18.47
C LYS A 330 24.99 -8.73 -17.50
N ASP A 331 24.03 -9.39 -16.83
CA ASP A 331 24.27 -10.21 -15.64
C ASP A 331 23.64 -11.61 -15.78
N ALA A 332 23.64 -12.19 -16.98
CA ALA A 332 22.96 -13.47 -17.25
C ALA A 332 23.40 -14.59 -16.28
N ASP A 333 24.70 -14.71 -16.02
CA ASP A 333 25.25 -15.74 -15.14
C ASP A 333 24.86 -15.53 -13.67
N LEU A 334 24.91 -14.29 -13.18
CA LEU A 334 24.48 -13.95 -11.82
C LEU A 334 22.97 -14.13 -11.65
N LEU A 335 22.18 -13.79 -12.68
CA LEU A 335 20.75 -13.99 -12.67
C LEU A 335 20.38 -15.47 -12.56
N GLU A 336 21.09 -16.35 -13.28
CA GLU A 336 20.87 -17.80 -13.19
C GLU A 336 21.30 -18.37 -11.83
N GLN A 337 22.40 -17.87 -11.26
CA GLN A 337 22.81 -18.22 -9.89
C GLN A 337 21.74 -17.86 -8.86
N VAL A 338 21.16 -16.65 -8.94
CA VAL A 338 20.08 -16.23 -8.03
C VAL A 338 18.80 -17.03 -8.26
N ARG A 339 18.50 -17.40 -9.49
CA ARG A 339 17.37 -18.31 -9.78
C ARG A 339 17.59 -19.70 -9.19
N ALA A 340 18.77 -20.26 -9.33
CA ALA A 340 19.14 -21.53 -8.70
C ALA A 340 19.04 -21.45 -7.18
N LEU A 341 19.57 -20.38 -6.58
CA LEU A 341 19.42 -20.08 -5.15
C LEU A 341 17.93 -20.06 -4.74
N HIS A 342 17.09 -19.34 -5.47
CA HIS A 342 15.66 -19.27 -5.18
C HIS A 342 14.96 -20.63 -5.28
N GLN A 343 15.29 -21.42 -6.31
CA GLN A 343 14.76 -22.78 -6.46
C GLN A 343 15.17 -23.68 -5.29
N THR A 344 16.43 -23.58 -4.82
CA THR A 344 16.92 -24.35 -3.69
C THR A 344 16.24 -23.93 -2.38
N VAL A 345 16.02 -22.63 -2.16
CA VAL A 345 15.28 -22.13 -0.98
C VAL A 345 13.85 -22.67 -0.97
N VAL A 346 13.17 -22.68 -2.14
CA VAL A 346 11.82 -23.25 -2.27
C VAL A 346 11.83 -24.76 -2.04
N ALA A 347 12.81 -25.49 -2.55
CA ALA A 347 12.92 -26.93 -2.33
C ALA A 347 13.16 -27.28 -0.86
N ASP A 348 13.87 -26.42 -0.12
CA ASP A 348 14.18 -26.56 1.31
C ASP A 348 13.10 -25.93 2.23
N GLU A 349 11.89 -25.65 1.73
CA GLU A 349 10.81 -24.96 2.50
C GLU A 349 10.63 -25.51 3.91
N SER A 350 10.53 -26.83 4.04
CA SER A 350 10.31 -27.49 5.34
C SER A 350 11.42 -27.19 6.35
N TYR A 351 12.66 -27.21 5.88
CA TYR A 351 13.83 -26.89 6.70
C TYR A 351 13.85 -25.40 7.10
N VAL A 352 13.60 -24.51 6.15
CA VAL A 352 13.58 -23.06 6.42
C VAL A 352 12.49 -22.72 7.45
N ARG A 353 11.27 -23.25 7.29
CA ARG A 353 10.17 -23.06 8.25
C ARG A 353 10.49 -23.60 9.65
N GLU A 354 11.13 -24.78 9.73
CA GLU A 354 11.53 -25.35 11.01
C GLU A 354 12.58 -24.48 11.72
N MET A 355 13.57 -23.98 10.98
CA MET A 355 14.61 -23.13 11.56
C MET A 355 14.06 -21.78 12.00
N GLU A 356 13.15 -21.22 11.27
CA GLU A 356 12.45 -19.98 11.62
C GLU A 356 11.58 -20.14 12.87
N ALA A 357 10.86 -21.26 12.99
CA ALA A 357 10.10 -21.60 14.18
C ALA A 357 10.99 -21.77 15.42
N ARG A 358 12.16 -22.38 15.29
CA ARG A 358 13.15 -22.48 16.36
C ARG A 358 13.67 -21.12 16.81
N ARG A 359 13.94 -20.21 15.89
CA ARG A 359 14.37 -18.83 16.21
C ARG A 359 13.32 -18.11 17.06
N SER A 360 12.05 -18.24 16.72
CA SER A 360 10.94 -17.59 17.45
C SER A 360 10.78 -18.13 18.86
N SER A 361 11.10 -19.41 19.10
CA SER A 361 10.94 -20.07 20.41
C SER A 361 12.12 -19.87 21.37
N THR A 362 13.31 -19.56 20.85
CA THR A 362 14.54 -19.39 21.66
C THR A 362 14.96 -17.92 21.67
N TRP A 363 14.44 -17.14 22.62
CA TRP A 363 15.02 -15.86 23.03
C TRP A 363 16.26 -16.07 23.94
N SER A 364 16.89 -17.22 23.94
CA SER A 364 18.11 -17.47 24.69
C SER A 364 19.33 -17.13 23.83
N GLU A 365 20.25 -16.38 24.39
CA GLU A 365 21.54 -15.94 23.85
C GLU A 365 22.51 -17.07 23.45
N ASP A 366 22.08 -18.31 23.40
CA ASP A 366 22.80 -19.43 22.81
C ASP A 366 22.69 -19.36 21.26
N GLU A 367 23.18 -18.27 20.67
CA GLU A 367 23.68 -18.31 19.29
C GLU A 367 24.78 -19.42 19.26
N THR A 368 24.41 -20.54 18.66
CA THR A 368 25.45 -21.55 18.38
C THR A 368 26.52 -20.84 17.54
N PRO A 369 27.79 -20.86 17.92
CA PRO A 369 28.84 -20.02 17.34
C PRO A 369 29.12 -20.26 15.85
N ASN A 370 28.30 -21.10 15.20
CA ASN A 370 28.41 -21.51 13.80
C ASN A 370 27.17 -21.17 12.95
N THR A 371 26.27 -20.30 13.42
CA THR A 371 25.03 -19.95 12.68
C THR A 371 24.86 -18.44 12.57
N ALA A 372 24.30 -17.99 11.45
CA ALA A 372 23.95 -16.59 11.21
C ALA A 372 22.58 -16.49 10.50
N TYR A 373 21.75 -15.53 10.89
CA TYR A 373 20.51 -15.23 10.19
C TYR A 373 20.70 -14.13 9.15
N THR A 374 20.13 -14.31 7.98
CA THR A 374 20.09 -13.27 6.93
C THR A 374 18.73 -13.21 6.27
N GLY A 375 18.30 -12.01 5.93
CA GLY A 375 17.11 -11.79 5.10
C GLY A 375 17.50 -11.84 3.62
N LEU A 376 16.76 -12.61 2.83
CA LEU A 376 16.84 -12.63 1.38
C LEU A 376 15.54 -12.07 0.80
N ASN A 377 15.64 -10.95 0.09
CA ASN A 377 14.51 -10.37 -0.64
C ASN A 377 14.80 -10.44 -2.14
N LEU A 378 13.86 -10.98 -2.90
CA LEU A 378 13.95 -11.13 -4.36
C LEU A 378 12.75 -10.43 -4.99
N THR A 379 13.02 -9.43 -5.84
CA THR A 379 12.00 -8.71 -6.59
C THR A 379 12.21 -8.94 -8.09
N TYR A 380 11.36 -9.76 -8.68
CA TYR A 380 11.34 -9.99 -10.12
C TYR A 380 10.40 -9.01 -10.79
N THR A 381 10.90 -8.22 -11.73
CA THR A 381 10.06 -7.46 -12.68
C THR A 381 10.05 -8.20 -13.99
N LEU A 382 8.88 -8.67 -14.41
CA LEU A 382 8.71 -9.43 -15.64
C LEU A 382 8.53 -8.48 -16.84
N LYS A 383 8.85 -8.96 -18.04
CA LYS A 383 8.60 -8.24 -19.31
C LYS A 383 7.12 -7.90 -19.54
N SER A 384 6.22 -8.63 -18.90
CA SER A 384 4.78 -8.33 -18.87
C SER A 384 4.41 -7.11 -18.00
N GLY A 385 5.35 -6.54 -17.25
CA GLY A 385 5.10 -5.52 -16.23
C GLY A 385 4.66 -6.08 -14.89
N THR A 386 4.48 -7.39 -14.75
CA THR A 386 4.14 -8.03 -13.48
C THR A 386 5.36 -8.05 -12.57
N ARG A 387 5.14 -7.73 -11.30
CA ARG A 387 6.15 -7.79 -10.26
C ARG A 387 5.87 -8.97 -9.33
N ILE A 388 6.91 -9.72 -8.96
CA ILE A 388 6.86 -10.83 -8.02
C ILE A 388 7.89 -10.57 -6.93
N ASP A 389 7.42 -10.37 -5.72
CA ASP A 389 8.27 -10.13 -4.54
C ASP A 389 8.28 -11.37 -3.67
N ARG A 390 9.49 -11.74 -3.21
CA ARG A 390 9.75 -12.88 -2.32
C ARG A 390 10.63 -12.43 -1.16
N TRP A 391 10.31 -12.91 0.04
CA TRP A 391 11.11 -12.65 1.22
C TRP A 391 11.28 -13.92 2.03
N TYR A 392 12.51 -14.20 2.42
CA TYR A 392 12.90 -15.37 3.20
C TYR A 392 13.82 -14.96 4.35
N SER A 393 13.57 -15.50 5.54
CA SER A 393 14.47 -15.44 6.67
C SER A 393 15.30 -16.73 6.69
N LEU A 394 16.56 -16.65 6.29
CA LEU A 394 17.43 -17.81 6.12
C LEU A 394 18.38 -17.96 7.30
N LEU A 395 18.48 -19.17 7.85
CA LEU A 395 19.53 -19.56 8.78
C LEU A 395 20.70 -20.14 7.99
N ILE A 396 21.83 -19.48 8.03
CA ILE A 396 23.07 -19.94 7.42
C ILE A 396 23.86 -20.72 8.45
N THR A 397 24.22 -21.96 8.12
CA THR A 397 24.99 -22.83 9.00
C THR A 397 26.34 -23.21 8.37
N ARG A 398 27.39 -23.22 9.17
CA ARG A 398 28.75 -23.50 8.68
C ARG A 398 28.90 -24.88 8.01
N ASP A 399 28.15 -25.86 8.50
CA ASP A 399 28.20 -27.22 7.97
C ASP A 399 27.56 -27.32 6.58
N ARG A 400 26.53 -26.53 6.31
CA ARG A 400 25.84 -26.47 5.03
C ARG A 400 26.59 -25.63 3.99
N LEU A 401 27.42 -24.68 4.41
CA LEU A 401 28.28 -23.90 3.49
C LEU A 401 29.27 -24.81 2.69
N ALA A 402 29.56 -25.98 3.18
CA ALA A 402 30.42 -26.94 2.47
C ALA A 402 29.67 -27.87 1.51
N GLN A 403 28.32 -27.79 1.44
CA GLN A 403 27.47 -28.68 0.66
C GLN A 403 26.92 -27.96 -0.58
N PRO A 404 27.35 -28.32 -1.81
CA PRO A 404 27.02 -27.58 -3.03
C PRO A 404 25.52 -27.51 -3.37
N GLU A 405 24.69 -28.41 -2.84
CA GLU A 405 23.25 -28.51 -3.11
C GLU A 405 22.39 -27.66 -2.17
N THR A 406 23.01 -26.91 -1.24
CA THR A 406 22.28 -26.12 -0.24
C THR A 406 22.19 -24.65 -0.64
N TYR A 407 21.14 -23.98 -0.17
CA TYR A 407 21.00 -22.54 -0.35
C TYR A 407 22.12 -21.75 0.36
N ASP A 408 22.68 -22.30 1.46
CA ASP A 408 23.80 -21.71 2.19
C ASP A 408 25.03 -21.56 1.28
N TYR A 409 25.39 -22.62 0.57
CA TYR A 409 26.50 -22.65 -0.38
C TYR A 409 26.27 -21.70 -1.57
N LEU A 410 25.08 -21.75 -2.17
CA LEU A 410 24.75 -20.90 -3.31
C LEU A 410 24.73 -19.42 -2.94
N LEU A 411 24.24 -19.09 -1.75
CA LEU A 411 24.25 -17.72 -1.24
C LEU A 411 25.68 -17.23 -0.99
N ASP A 412 26.54 -18.07 -0.39
CA ASP A 412 27.95 -17.77 -0.17
C ASP A 412 28.69 -17.56 -1.50
N GLN A 413 28.46 -18.43 -2.50
CA GLN A 413 29.01 -18.27 -3.85
C GLN A 413 28.60 -16.93 -4.47
N PHE A 414 27.32 -16.55 -4.39
CA PHE A 414 26.82 -15.30 -4.95
C PHE A 414 27.49 -14.10 -4.26
N VAL A 415 27.44 -14.03 -2.93
CA VAL A 415 27.97 -12.89 -2.16
C VAL A 415 29.49 -12.76 -2.32
N ASN A 416 30.19 -13.89 -2.47
CA ASN A 416 31.64 -13.94 -2.61
C ASN A 416 32.13 -13.89 -4.06
N SER A 417 31.26 -13.84 -5.06
CA SER A 417 31.66 -13.64 -6.47
C SER A 417 32.39 -12.30 -6.64
N ASP A 418 33.40 -12.27 -7.52
CA ASP A 418 34.21 -11.06 -7.73
C ASP A 418 33.37 -9.88 -8.22
N THR A 419 32.40 -10.14 -9.07
CA THR A 419 31.47 -9.10 -9.60
C THR A 419 30.61 -8.50 -8.50
N VAL A 420 30.05 -9.32 -7.58
CA VAL A 420 29.22 -8.84 -6.47
C VAL A 420 30.07 -8.11 -5.44
N LYS A 421 31.30 -8.59 -5.18
CA LYS A 421 32.25 -7.89 -4.30
C LYS A 421 32.64 -6.53 -4.88
N ALA A 422 32.93 -6.45 -6.18
CA ALA A 422 33.25 -5.19 -6.85
C ALA A 422 32.12 -4.18 -6.70
N ARG A 423 30.88 -4.58 -6.97
CA ARG A 423 29.67 -3.74 -6.80
C ARG A 423 29.47 -3.31 -5.35
N ARG A 424 29.62 -4.23 -4.40
CA ARG A 424 29.49 -3.92 -2.95
C ARG A 424 30.50 -2.89 -2.49
N LEU A 425 31.71 -2.90 -3.03
CA LEU A 425 32.79 -1.99 -2.71
C LEU A 425 32.81 -0.76 -3.61
N HIS A 426 31.83 -0.59 -4.49
CA HIS A 426 31.77 0.49 -5.49
C HIS A 426 33.03 0.58 -6.36
N LEU A 427 33.64 -0.54 -6.68
CA LEU A 427 34.85 -0.57 -7.50
C LEU A 427 34.53 -0.42 -8.99
N ASP A 428 33.28 -0.69 -9.41
CA ASP A 428 32.79 -0.58 -10.79
C ASP A 428 32.27 0.83 -11.13
N ASP A 429 32.17 1.75 -10.14
CA ASP A 429 31.71 3.11 -10.39
C ASP A 429 32.78 3.90 -11.12
N ASP A 430 32.42 4.58 -12.22
CA ASP A 430 33.29 5.51 -12.98
C ASP A 430 33.87 6.65 -12.12
N PHE A 431 33.34 6.82 -10.92
CA PHE A 431 33.83 7.75 -9.91
C PHE A 431 35.34 7.60 -9.64
N TRP A 432 35.87 6.37 -9.67
CA TRP A 432 37.29 6.10 -9.46
C TRP A 432 38.17 6.48 -10.64
N THR A 433 37.59 6.49 -11.85
CA THR A 433 38.29 6.89 -13.09
C THR A 433 38.31 8.40 -13.29
N VAL A 434 37.29 9.12 -12.82
CA VAL A 434 37.12 10.58 -13.01
C VAL A 434 37.89 11.39 -11.95
N SER A 435 38.02 10.86 -10.72
CA SER A 435 38.57 11.66 -9.62
C SER A 435 40.08 11.81 -9.64
N GLY A 436 40.87 11.09 -10.47
CA GLY A 436 42.34 11.24 -10.61
C GLY A 436 43.11 11.36 -9.28
N GLY A 437 42.40 11.25 -8.19
CA GLY A 437 42.87 11.33 -6.83
C GLY A 437 43.66 10.09 -6.48
N SER A 438 44.93 10.25 -6.22
CA SER A 438 45.81 9.16 -5.84
C SER A 438 45.21 8.42 -4.62
N TRP A 439 45.18 7.10 -4.67
CA TRP A 439 44.81 6.19 -3.56
C TRP A 439 45.38 6.57 -2.19
N ARG A 440 46.43 7.39 -2.16
CA ARG A 440 47.07 7.88 -0.93
C ARG A 440 46.20 8.85 -0.13
N SER A 441 45.31 9.62 -0.75
CA SER A 441 44.49 10.61 -0.03
C SER A 441 43.33 10.02 0.73
N MET A 442 42.73 8.91 0.22
CA MET A 442 41.61 8.23 0.91
C MET A 442 42.08 7.28 2.02
N GLY A 443 43.24 6.62 1.89
CA GLY A 443 43.83 5.84 2.97
C GLY A 443 44.14 6.69 4.22
N GLN A 444 44.48 7.95 4.04
CA GLN A 444 44.70 8.88 5.17
C GLN A 444 43.39 9.36 5.81
N ALA A 445 42.31 9.51 5.06
CA ALA A 445 41.02 9.87 5.63
C ALA A 445 40.39 8.71 6.44
N ALA A 446 40.54 7.46 5.97
CA ALA A 446 40.05 6.28 6.69
C ALA A 446 40.85 5.98 7.98
N THR A 447 42.14 6.34 8.02
CA THR A 447 42.99 6.18 9.22
C THR A 447 42.86 7.32 10.23
N ALA A 448 42.37 8.51 9.81
CA ALA A 448 42.12 9.64 10.70
C ALA A 448 40.83 9.51 11.54
N GLY A 449 39.94 8.58 11.19
CA GLY A 449 38.64 8.33 11.89
C GLY A 449 38.72 7.34 13.06
N SER A 450 39.80 6.56 13.20
CA SER A 450 39.94 5.62 14.31
C SER A 450 40.65 6.29 15.49
N ARG A 451 39.90 7.02 16.32
CA ARG A 451 40.37 7.34 17.67
C ARG A 451 40.29 6.05 18.52
N PRO A 452 41.38 5.62 19.15
CA PRO A 452 41.31 4.55 20.12
C PRO A 452 40.50 5.04 21.32
N TRP A 453 39.53 4.26 21.75
CA TRP A 453 38.81 4.48 23.00
C TRP A 453 39.83 4.33 24.14
N GLY A 454 40.23 5.46 24.68
CA GLY A 454 41.09 5.49 25.88
C GLY A 454 40.29 5.02 27.08
N THR A 455 40.86 4.05 27.76
CA THR A 455 40.53 3.65 29.14
C THR A 455 40.67 4.88 30.06
N GLY A 456 39.59 5.23 30.76
CA GLY A 456 39.54 6.20 31.83
C GLY A 456 38.17 6.14 32.49
#